data_84b5a3b9f5fae1e8f742aee14c954342
#
_entry.id   84b5a3b9f5fae1e8f742aee14c954342
#
_cell.length_a   1.000
_cell.length_b   1.000
_cell.length_c   1.000
_cell.angle_alpha   90.00
_cell.angle_beta   90.00
_cell.angle_gamma   90.00
#
_symmetry.space_group_name_H-M   'P 1'
#
loop_
_entity.id
_entity.type
_entity.pdbx_description
1 polymer ?
#
loop_
_entity_poly.entity_id
_entity_poly.type
_entity_poly.pdbx_seq_one_letter_code
_entity_poly.pdbx_strand_id
1 'polypeptide(L)'
;MLERKVYVIQEIPGSQAGTPKINIMGAASYATSNKFNFLLPEFSQMIFSPGPLIYKLRQGLKNYTVDDYLLLTGDPAIIGVACSIVSDITNGKYNILKWDKQERKYYPIEINLYEKGEIDVD
;
A
#
# COMPACT_ATOMS: atom_id res chain seq x y z
N MET A 1 2.83 -14.58 17.83
CA MET A 1 3.22 -14.55 16.42
C MET A 1 2.72 -13.25 15.80
N LEU A 2 3.61 -12.50 15.17
CA LEU A 2 3.25 -11.23 14.53
C LEU A 2 2.41 -11.48 13.28
N GLU A 3 1.23 -10.91 13.25
CA GLU A 3 0.41 -10.92 12.06
C GLU A 3 0.89 -9.82 11.12
N ARG A 4 1.24 -10.18 9.89
CA ARG A 4 1.59 -9.23 8.84
C ARG A 4 0.43 -9.15 7.87
N LYS A 5 0.05 -7.93 7.51
CA LYS A 5 -1.05 -7.67 6.59
C LYS A 5 -0.53 -6.96 5.35
N VAL A 6 -1.18 -7.22 4.22
CA VAL A 6 -0.94 -6.49 2.98
C VAL A 6 -2.19 -5.70 2.67
N TYR A 7 -2.08 -4.38 2.63
CA TYR A 7 -3.17 -3.48 2.28
C TYR A 7 -3.05 -3.09 0.82
N VAL A 8 -4.07 -3.41 0.04
CA VAL A 8 -4.18 -2.97 -1.36
C VAL A 8 -4.91 -1.63 -1.33
N ILE A 9 -4.25 -0.58 -1.78
CA ILE A 9 -4.78 0.78 -1.64
C ILE A 9 -6.07 0.94 -2.44
N GLN A 10 -6.07 0.49 -3.69
CA GLN A 10 -7.26 0.58 -4.54
C GLN A 10 -7.33 -0.64 -5.44
N GLU A 11 -8.53 -1.19 -5.62
CA GLU A 11 -8.74 -2.25 -6.59
C GLU A 11 -8.40 -1.76 -7.99
N ILE A 12 -7.80 -2.64 -8.79
CA ILE A 12 -7.34 -2.28 -10.13
C ILE A 12 -8.52 -2.23 -11.08
N PRO A 13 -8.71 -1.13 -11.84
CA PRO A 13 -9.80 -1.03 -12.80
C PRO A 13 -9.77 -2.13 -13.84
N GLY A 14 -10.95 -2.61 -14.22
CA GLY A 14 -11.10 -3.66 -15.22
C GLY A 14 -10.93 -5.07 -14.68
N SER A 15 -10.78 -5.23 -13.38
CA SER A 15 -10.82 -6.56 -12.78
C SER A 15 -12.25 -7.08 -12.81
N GLN A 16 -12.43 -8.33 -13.22
CA GLN A 16 -13.68 -9.03 -13.02
C GLN A 16 -13.73 -9.52 -11.57
N ALA A 17 -14.95 -9.78 -11.08
CA ALA A 17 -15.12 -10.22 -9.71
C ALA A 17 -14.17 -11.37 -9.38
N GLY A 18 -13.24 -11.13 -8.48
CA GLY A 18 -12.27 -12.11 -8.03
C GLY A 18 -11.05 -12.31 -8.92
N THR A 19 -10.97 -11.62 -10.09
CA THR A 19 -9.84 -11.76 -11.01
C THR A 19 -9.30 -10.40 -11.40
N PRO A 20 -8.27 -9.90 -10.74
CA PRO A 20 -7.69 -8.60 -11.11
C PRO A 20 -7.05 -8.66 -12.49
N LYS A 21 -7.19 -7.58 -13.26
CA LYS A 21 -6.60 -7.44 -14.58
C LYS A 21 -5.07 -7.52 -14.53
N ILE A 22 -4.47 -7.00 -13.47
CA ILE A 22 -3.06 -7.14 -13.17
C ILE A 22 -2.95 -8.15 -12.05
N ASN A 23 -2.10 -9.16 -12.24
CA ASN A 23 -1.96 -10.22 -11.25
C ASN A 23 -1.17 -9.72 -10.04
N ILE A 24 -1.87 -9.44 -8.95
CA ILE A 24 -1.25 -9.04 -7.68
C ILE A 24 -1.10 -10.21 -6.72
N MET A 25 -1.47 -11.43 -7.12
CA MET A 25 -1.50 -12.58 -6.20
C MET A 25 -0.14 -12.91 -5.62
N GLY A 26 0.94 -12.64 -6.35
CA GLY A 26 2.29 -12.84 -5.83
C GLY A 26 2.60 -12.00 -4.58
N ALA A 27 1.90 -10.90 -4.38
CA ALA A 27 2.09 -10.07 -3.18
C ALA A 27 1.39 -10.65 -1.95
N ALA A 28 0.44 -11.56 -2.11
CA ALA A 28 -0.32 -12.13 -1.00
C ALA A 28 0.57 -12.92 -0.03
N SER A 29 1.68 -13.47 -0.52
CA SER A 29 2.59 -14.24 0.31
C SER A 29 3.26 -13.43 1.42
N TYR A 30 3.26 -12.10 1.30
CA TYR A 30 3.79 -11.24 2.36
C TYR A 30 2.83 -11.12 3.54
N ALA A 31 1.56 -11.44 3.35
CA ALA A 31 0.58 -11.47 4.43
C ALA A 31 0.63 -12.82 5.13
N THR A 32 0.57 -12.82 6.45
CA THR A 32 0.55 -14.05 7.25
C THR A 32 -0.65 -14.93 6.87
N SER A 33 -1.80 -14.31 6.60
CA SER A 33 -3.04 -15.01 6.22
C SER A 33 -3.08 -15.37 4.73
N ASN A 34 -2.12 -14.92 3.94
CA ASN A 34 -2.11 -15.05 2.48
C ASN A 34 -3.33 -14.38 1.82
N LYS A 35 -3.86 -13.32 2.45
CA LYS A 35 -5.04 -12.57 1.99
C LYS A 35 -4.73 -11.09 1.97
N PHE A 36 -5.45 -10.36 1.11
CA PHE A 36 -5.33 -8.90 1.01
C PHE A 36 -6.40 -8.19 1.83
N ASN A 37 -6.05 -7.01 2.32
CA ASN A 37 -7.00 -6.05 2.87
C ASN A 37 -7.17 -4.92 1.86
N PHE A 38 -8.33 -4.84 1.21
CA PHE A 38 -8.61 -3.81 0.21
C PHE A 38 -9.15 -2.56 0.90
N LEU A 39 -8.59 -1.39 0.54
CA LEU A 39 -8.99 -0.13 1.15
C LEU A 39 -10.10 0.57 0.37
N LEU A 40 -9.93 0.70 -0.95
CA LEU A 40 -10.91 1.39 -1.80
C LEU A 40 -11.27 0.53 -3.00
N PRO A 41 -12.54 0.62 -3.47
CA PRO A 41 -12.93 -0.04 -4.72
C PRO A 41 -12.30 0.64 -5.93
N GLU A 42 -12.35 -0.05 -7.07
CA GLU A 42 -11.96 0.56 -8.35
C GLU A 42 -12.84 1.78 -8.63
N PHE A 43 -12.35 2.70 -9.47
CA PHE A 43 -13.03 3.94 -9.83
C PHE A 43 -13.17 4.96 -8.70
N SER A 44 -12.61 4.73 -7.52
CA SER A 44 -12.52 5.78 -6.52
C SER A 44 -11.58 6.86 -7.02
N GLN A 45 -12.00 8.11 -6.92
CA GLN A 45 -11.22 9.26 -7.40
C GLN A 45 -11.22 10.37 -6.38
N MET A 46 -10.09 11.05 -6.28
CA MET A 46 -9.94 12.23 -5.46
C MET A 46 -10.02 13.44 -6.38
N ILE A 47 -11.25 13.96 -6.59
CA ILE A 47 -11.48 15.03 -7.57
C ILE A 47 -11.43 16.40 -6.92
N PHE A 48 -12.50 16.81 -6.24
CA PHE A 48 -12.61 18.16 -5.69
C PHE A 48 -12.63 18.20 -4.17
N SER A 49 -13.00 17.12 -3.53
CA SER A 49 -13.17 17.08 -2.09
C SER A 49 -12.54 15.82 -1.54
N PRO A 50 -11.28 15.88 -1.08
CA PRO A 50 -10.57 14.69 -0.61
C PRO A 50 -11.06 14.16 0.73
N GLY A 51 -11.81 14.95 1.49
CA GLY A 51 -12.20 14.59 2.85
C GLY A 51 -12.81 13.20 3.02
N PRO A 52 -13.84 12.84 2.24
CA PRO A 52 -14.46 11.51 2.36
C PRO A 52 -13.48 10.36 2.06
N LEU A 53 -12.59 10.52 1.08
CA LEU A 53 -11.59 9.49 0.78
C LEU A 53 -10.55 9.36 1.88
N ILE A 54 -10.11 10.49 2.42
CA ILE A 54 -9.18 10.51 3.55
C ILE A 54 -9.80 9.78 4.74
N TYR A 55 -11.07 10.06 5.03
CA TYR A 55 -11.78 9.40 6.12
C TYR A 55 -11.81 7.88 5.92
N LYS A 56 -12.17 7.43 4.71
CA LYS A 56 -12.21 6.00 4.37
C LYS A 56 -10.84 5.34 4.53
N LEU A 57 -9.80 6.00 4.03
CA LEU A 57 -8.44 5.48 4.13
C LEU A 57 -7.99 5.38 5.58
N ARG A 58 -8.29 6.41 6.40
CA ARG A 58 -7.95 6.37 7.82
C ARG A 58 -8.68 5.24 8.55
N GLN A 59 -9.95 5.01 8.22
CA GLN A 59 -10.71 3.91 8.80
C GLN A 59 -10.11 2.55 8.42
N GLY A 60 -9.77 2.38 7.15
CA GLY A 60 -9.20 1.13 6.67
C GLY A 60 -7.80 0.86 7.20
N LEU A 61 -7.04 1.91 7.49
CA LEU A 61 -5.64 1.80 7.91
C LEU A 61 -5.45 1.95 9.42
N LYS A 62 -6.52 2.09 10.18
CA LYS A 62 -6.40 2.37 11.62
C LYS A 62 -5.61 1.30 12.39
N ASN A 63 -5.56 0.09 11.90
CA ASN A 63 -4.83 -1.01 12.53
C ASN A 63 -3.49 -1.32 11.82
N TYR A 64 -3.06 -0.45 10.92
CA TYR A 64 -1.77 -0.61 10.25
C TYR A 64 -0.63 -0.52 11.26
N THR A 65 0.33 -1.43 11.12
CA THR A 65 1.51 -1.47 11.99
C THR A 65 2.79 -1.42 11.15
N VAL A 66 3.92 -1.22 11.80
CA VAL A 66 5.22 -1.18 11.14
C VAL A 66 5.60 -2.50 10.45
N ASP A 67 4.90 -3.59 10.78
CA ASP A 67 5.16 -4.90 10.17
C ASP A 67 4.29 -5.16 8.93
N ASP A 68 3.34 -4.30 8.66
CA ASP A 68 2.42 -4.45 7.54
C ASP A 68 2.99 -3.82 6.27
N TYR A 69 2.34 -4.10 5.15
CA TYR A 69 2.77 -3.65 3.83
C TYR A 69 1.66 -2.89 3.12
N LEU A 70 2.05 -1.88 2.32
CA LEU A 70 1.17 -1.23 1.37
C LEU A 70 1.52 -1.69 -0.04
N LEU A 71 0.52 -2.18 -0.76
CA LEU A 71 0.65 -2.47 -2.18
C LEU A 71 0.13 -1.26 -2.95
N LEU A 72 1.02 -0.61 -3.69
CA LEU A 72 0.75 0.69 -4.30
C LEU A 72 0.00 0.52 -5.62
N THR A 73 -1.31 0.45 -5.54
CA THR A 73 -2.19 0.31 -6.71
C THR A 73 -3.20 1.43 -6.77
N GLY A 74 -3.56 1.83 -7.99
CA GLY A 74 -4.63 2.79 -8.22
C GLY A 74 -4.17 4.19 -8.57
N ASP A 75 -5.02 5.17 -8.24
CA ASP A 75 -4.76 6.59 -8.52
C ASP A 75 -3.55 7.09 -7.73
N PRO A 76 -2.55 7.69 -8.40
CA PRO A 76 -1.37 8.22 -7.70
C PRO A 76 -1.69 9.18 -6.57
N ALA A 77 -2.73 10.00 -6.70
CA ALA A 77 -3.13 10.91 -5.63
C ALA A 77 -3.60 10.15 -4.39
N ILE A 78 -4.35 9.09 -4.59
CA ILE A 78 -4.82 8.23 -3.50
C ILE A 78 -3.66 7.50 -2.85
N ILE A 79 -2.73 6.99 -3.67
CA ILE A 79 -1.51 6.34 -3.17
C ILE A 79 -0.72 7.29 -2.27
N GLY A 80 -0.54 8.54 -2.72
CA GLY A 80 0.19 9.54 -1.93
C GLY A 80 -0.45 9.79 -0.58
N VAL A 81 -1.78 9.91 -0.54
CA VAL A 81 -2.51 10.13 0.71
C VAL A 81 -2.41 8.91 1.62
N ALA A 82 -2.54 7.70 1.07
CA ALA A 82 -2.41 6.47 1.87
C ALA A 82 -1.02 6.36 2.50
N CYS A 83 0.03 6.66 1.76
CA CYS A 83 1.40 6.67 2.29
C CYS A 83 1.55 7.71 3.39
N SER A 84 0.96 8.89 3.22
CA SER A 84 1.00 9.94 4.25
C SER A 84 0.30 9.49 5.54
N ILE A 85 -0.83 8.80 5.40
CA ILE A 85 -1.58 8.31 6.57
C ILE A 85 -0.77 7.27 7.34
N VAL A 86 -0.21 6.27 6.65
CA VAL A 86 0.58 5.25 7.35
C VAL A 86 1.84 5.84 7.95
N SER A 87 2.46 6.82 7.29
CA SER A 87 3.60 7.54 7.84
C SER A 87 3.24 8.25 9.15
N ASP A 88 2.05 8.86 9.19
CA ASP A 88 1.55 9.52 10.39
C ASP A 88 1.31 8.52 11.53
N ILE A 89 0.70 7.38 11.22
CA ILE A 89 0.39 6.33 12.21
C ILE A 89 1.66 5.71 12.77
N THR A 90 2.66 5.48 11.92
CA THR A 90 3.86 4.71 12.29
C THR A 90 5.07 5.59 12.58
N ASN A 91 4.89 6.89 12.63
CA ASN A 91 5.97 7.84 12.86
C ASN A 91 7.08 7.71 11.80
N GLY A 92 6.67 7.61 10.54
CA GLY A 92 7.57 7.62 9.41
C GLY A 92 8.19 6.28 9.03
N LYS A 93 7.71 5.19 9.62
CA LYS A 93 8.25 3.85 9.34
C LYS A 93 7.17 2.95 8.78
N TYR A 94 7.32 2.53 7.51
CA TYR A 94 6.34 1.63 6.90
C TYR A 94 7.00 0.88 5.75
N ASN A 95 6.30 -0.15 5.26
CA ASN A 95 6.81 -0.97 4.17
C ASN A 95 5.89 -0.85 2.97
N ILE A 96 6.47 -0.78 1.79
CA ILE A 96 5.74 -0.83 0.54
C ILE A 96 6.17 -2.06 -0.26
N LEU A 97 5.27 -2.57 -1.08
CA LEU A 97 5.57 -3.64 -2.02
C LEU A 97 5.62 -3.05 -3.42
N LYS A 98 6.71 -3.32 -4.11
CA LYS A 98 6.94 -2.82 -5.46
C LYS A 98 7.12 -3.98 -6.42
N TRP A 99 6.53 -3.85 -7.62
CA TRP A 99 6.69 -4.83 -8.70
C TRP A 99 8.01 -4.61 -9.42
N ASP A 100 8.79 -5.67 -9.53
CA ASP A 100 10.03 -5.68 -10.32
C ASP A 100 9.72 -6.29 -11.68
N LYS A 101 9.81 -5.48 -12.73
CA LYS A 101 9.50 -5.91 -14.09
C LYS A 101 10.49 -6.94 -14.63
N GLN A 102 11.74 -6.84 -14.24
CA GLN A 102 12.78 -7.75 -14.73
C GLN A 102 12.65 -9.12 -14.08
N GLU A 103 12.52 -9.15 -12.75
CA GLU A 103 12.42 -10.40 -12.01
C GLU A 103 11.00 -10.94 -11.94
N ARG A 104 10.01 -10.17 -12.36
CA ARG A 104 8.58 -10.52 -12.33
C ARG A 104 8.12 -10.98 -10.96
N LYS A 105 8.46 -10.19 -9.96
CA LYS A 105 8.06 -10.46 -8.59
C LYS A 105 7.89 -9.16 -7.80
N TYR A 106 7.16 -9.26 -6.70
CA TYR A 106 7.07 -8.17 -5.74
C TYR A 106 8.22 -8.26 -4.77
N TYR A 107 8.74 -7.11 -4.36
CA TYR A 107 9.74 -7.04 -3.30
C TYR A 107 9.41 -5.91 -2.35
N PRO A 108 9.78 -6.09 -1.06
CA PRO A 108 9.47 -5.08 -0.05
C PRO A 108 10.54 -3.99 -0.04
N ILE A 109 10.08 -2.78 0.23
CA ILE A 109 10.97 -1.65 0.50
C ILE A 109 10.58 -1.10 1.86
N GLU A 110 11.55 -1.05 2.78
CA GLU A 110 11.36 -0.44 4.09
C GLU A 110 11.58 1.06 3.98
N ILE A 111 10.59 1.82 4.39
CA ILE A 111 10.66 3.28 4.42
C ILE A 111 10.88 3.72 5.85
N ASN A 112 11.90 4.55 6.05
CA ASN A 112 12.13 5.24 7.32
C ASN A 112 12.48 6.69 6.98
N LEU A 113 11.54 7.59 7.20
CA LEU A 113 11.71 9.00 6.82
C LEU A 113 12.71 9.74 7.69
N TYR A 114 13.06 9.20 8.82
CA TYR A 114 14.00 9.82 9.75
C TYR A 114 15.41 9.24 9.66
N GLU A 115 15.58 8.23 8.82
CA GLU A 115 16.91 7.69 8.55
C GLU A 115 17.68 8.69 7.69
N LYS A 116 18.85 9.09 8.18
CA LYS A 116 19.74 9.92 7.38
C LYS A 116 20.39 9.02 6.34
N GLY A 117 19.87 9.11 5.11
CA GLY A 117 20.52 8.43 4.01
C GLY A 117 21.94 8.96 3.87
N GLU A 118 22.93 8.11 4.06
CA GLU A 118 24.29 8.48 3.73
C GLU A 118 24.41 8.57 2.22
N ILE A 119 24.49 9.78 1.73
CA ILE A 119 24.89 9.97 0.36
C ILE A 119 26.41 9.90 0.36
N ASP A 120 26.93 8.83 -0.23
CA ASP A 120 28.36 8.79 -0.52
C ASP A 120 28.66 9.88 -1.53
N VAL A 121 29.10 11.00 -1.04
CA VAL A 121 29.61 12.08 -1.87
C VAL A 121 31.11 11.91 -1.95
N ASP A 122 31.54 11.11 -2.85
CA ASP A 122 32.93 11.07 -3.21
C ASP A 122 33.18 11.84 -4.49
#